data_f6cee103c68d604a3c375a91cfbc2da9
#
_entry.id   f6cee103c68d604a3c375a91cfbc2da9
#
_cell.length_a   1.000
_cell.length_b   1.000
_cell.length_c   1.000
_cell.angle_alpha   90.00
_cell.angle_beta   90.00
_cell.angle_gamma   90.00
#
_symmetry.space_group_name_H-M   'P 1'
#
loop_
_entity.id
_entity.type
_entity.pdbx_description
1 polymer ?
#
loop_
_entity_poly.entity_id
_entity_poly.type
_entity_poly.pdbx_seq_one_letter_code
_entity_poly.pdbx_strand_id
1 'polypeptide(L)'
;MKNYINGLWRDSVTGRTFANINPAQTSDVIGAFPLSNADDVAAAVTAASSAFKAWRLMPAPKRGDILRIAGDIFTRRKDELAAIMTREMGKTLAETKGDIQEAIDTAYYAATETRRLFGYNAPSEMNNKMNMSFRMPIGVCGIITAWNFPIAVPSWKILPALACGNTVVFKPSDDSPYSANIFAEILEEAGLPTGVFNVVHGNGEAGSAIVEHPDVRVVGFTGSTTTGNAIAARCGALNKKVSLEMGGKNAQIVMPDAEIDLAIHGVLWGAFGTTGQRCTATSRLILHAAIHDTFIAELTKQASELVLGNGLTNAAAQVGPVINERQLDKILSYIEIGKSEATCVLGGERDLAGENANGYFVKPTIFTDVERTDRIFQEEIFGPVLSVAKATSFEHAIDLANDSAYGLSSSIYTRDVNAAFRAIRDVEAGITYINAPTIGAEAHMPFGGIKGTGNGHREGGWTVFDIFTEWKTVYVDFSGTLQRAQIDNY
;
A
#
# COMPACT_ATOMS: atom_id res chain seq x y z
N MET A 1 15.45 -20.35 -1.71
CA MET A 1 15.23 -19.30 -0.69
C MET A 1 14.50 -19.90 0.52
N LYS A 2 14.38 -19.19 1.64
CA LYS A 2 13.91 -19.78 2.91
C LYS A 2 12.99 -18.83 3.65
N ASN A 3 12.16 -19.33 4.55
CA ASN A 3 11.49 -18.56 5.59
C ASN A 3 12.51 -18.01 6.59
N TYR A 4 12.24 -16.83 7.16
CA TYR A 4 13.03 -16.27 8.26
C TYR A 4 12.23 -16.36 9.55
N ILE A 5 12.56 -17.32 10.41
CA ILE A 5 11.81 -17.58 11.64
C ILE A 5 12.77 -17.69 12.82
N ASN A 6 12.55 -16.86 13.84
CA ASN A 6 13.34 -16.83 15.06
C ASN A 6 14.85 -16.64 14.80
N GLY A 7 15.20 -15.70 13.90
CA GLY A 7 16.58 -15.39 13.52
C GLY A 7 17.26 -16.48 12.68
N LEU A 8 16.52 -17.43 12.13
CA LEU A 8 17.06 -18.54 11.34
C LEU A 8 16.37 -18.65 9.98
N TRP A 9 17.15 -18.85 8.95
CA TRP A 9 16.68 -19.17 7.61
C TRP A 9 16.34 -20.66 7.53
N ARG A 10 15.04 -20.98 7.32
CA ARG A 10 14.50 -22.34 7.37
C ARG A 10 13.71 -22.69 6.11
N ASP A 11 13.78 -23.94 5.70
CA ASP A 11 12.85 -24.47 4.72
C ASP A 11 11.46 -24.65 5.35
N SER A 12 10.40 -24.68 4.54
CA SER A 12 9.07 -25.04 5.03
C SER A 12 9.03 -26.50 5.44
N VAL A 13 8.27 -26.82 6.48
CA VAL A 13 7.99 -28.21 6.91
C VAL A 13 7.32 -29.03 5.83
N THR A 14 6.66 -28.37 4.85
CA THR A 14 5.99 -29.05 3.73
C THR A 14 6.97 -29.60 2.69
N GLY A 15 8.20 -29.09 2.62
CA GLY A 15 9.17 -29.34 1.55
C GLY A 15 8.72 -28.81 0.16
N ARG A 16 7.52 -28.21 0.05
CA ARG A 16 6.99 -27.63 -1.20
C ARG A 16 7.55 -26.24 -1.44
N THR A 17 7.72 -25.88 -2.72
CA THR A 17 8.19 -24.56 -3.15
C THR A 17 7.35 -24.04 -4.31
N PHE A 18 7.44 -22.71 -4.56
CA PHE A 18 6.96 -22.07 -5.77
C PHE A 18 8.09 -21.24 -6.40
N ALA A 19 8.01 -21.01 -7.70
CA ALA A 19 8.99 -20.22 -8.42
C ALA A 19 8.62 -18.74 -8.40
N ASN A 20 9.62 -17.88 -8.18
CA ASN A 20 9.53 -16.46 -8.44
C ASN A 20 10.19 -16.18 -9.79
N ILE A 21 9.48 -15.51 -10.69
CA ILE A 21 9.84 -15.35 -12.11
C ILE A 21 9.91 -13.85 -12.43
N ASN A 22 10.91 -13.46 -13.22
CA ASN A 22 11.02 -12.11 -13.75
C ASN A 22 9.91 -11.83 -14.77
N PRO A 23 8.98 -10.88 -14.52
CA PRO A 23 7.86 -10.61 -15.43
C PRO A 23 8.29 -9.98 -16.75
N ALA A 24 9.48 -9.38 -16.82
CA ALA A 24 10.02 -8.82 -18.06
C ALA A 24 10.66 -9.90 -18.96
N GLN A 25 11.02 -11.07 -18.36
CA GLN A 25 11.63 -12.17 -19.08
C GLN A 25 11.26 -13.49 -18.37
N THR A 26 10.20 -14.13 -18.80
CA THR A 26 9.59 -15.28 -18.11
C THR A 26 10.48 -16.52 -18.02
N SER A 27 11.54 -16.61 -18.84
CA SER A 27 12.57 -17.66 -18.75
C SER A 27 13.58 -17.40 -17.61
N ASP A 28 13.60 -16.19 -17.01
CA ASP A 28 14.49 -15.84 -15.91
C ASP A 28 13.81 -16.19 -14.57
N VAL A 29 14.20 -17.34 -14.01
CA VAL A 29 13.75 -17.80 -12.69
C VAL A 29 14.64 -17.17 -11.61
N ILE A 30 14.09 -16.30 -10.78
CA ILE A 30 14.80 -15.61 -9.70
C ILE A 30 15.17 -16.57 -8.58
N GLY A 31 14.24 -17.46 -8.24
CA GLY A 31 14.48 -18.47 -7.21
C GLY A 31 13.24 -19.29 -6.89
N ALA A 32 13.44 -20.33 -6.06
CA ALA A 32 12.35 -21.11 -5.48
C ALA A 32 12.17 -20.73 -4.01
N PHE A 33 10.93 -20.46 -3.62
CA PHE A 33 10.55 -20.02 -2.27
C PHE A 33 9.64 -21.05 -1.59
N PRO A 34 9.66 -21.13 -0.25
CA PRO A 34 8.82 -22.08 0.49
C PRO A 34 7.33 -21.85 0.27
N LEU A 35 6.59 -22.93 0.02
CA LEU A 35 5.12 -22.92 0.06
C LEU A 35 4.68 -23.42 1.44
N SER A 36 4.65 -22.50 2.40
CA SER A 36 4.41 -22.79 3.80
C SER A 36 2.94 -23.08 4.11
N ASN A 37 2.72 -23.79 5.20
CA ASN A 37 1.42 -24.15 5.76
C ASN A 37 1.19 -23.54 7.15
N ALA A 38 0.15 -24.01 7.84
CA ALA A 38 -0.20 -23.55 9.18
C ALA A 38 0.87 -23.86 10.24
N ASP A 39 1.65 -24.94 10.10
CA ASP A 39 2.70 -25.30 11.06
C ASP A 39 3.88 -24.32 11.00
N ASP A 40 4.29 -23.89 9.79
CA ASP A 40 5.30 -22.84 9.61
C ASP A 40 4.84 -21.51 10.24
N VAL A 41 3.56 -21.15 10.03
CA VAL A 41 2.96 -19.96 10.64
C VAL A 41 2.95 -20.08 12.16
N ALA A 42 2.54 -21.22 12.70
CA ALA A 42 2.53 -21.46 14.14
C ALA A 42 3.93 -21.34 14.76
N ALA A 43 4.97 -21.84 14.08
CA ALA A 43 6.36 -21.68 14.52
C ALA A 43 6.78 -20.21 14.55
N ALA A 44 6.41 -19.42 13.52
CA ALA A 44 6.70 -17.99 13.46
C ALA A 44 5.95 -17.19 14.54
N VAL A 45 4.66 -17.49 14.76
CA VAL A 45 3.87 -16.84 15.81
C VAL A 45 4.38 -17.19 17.20
N THR A 46 4.81 -18.45 17.44
CA THR A 46 5.42 -18.87 18.71
C THR A 46 6.71 -18.07 18.97
N ALA A 47 7.56 -17.90 17.97
CA ALA A 47 8.78 -17.09 18.06
C ALA A 47 8.43 -15.62 18.39
N ALA A 48 7.46 -15.04 17.68
CA ALA A 48 6.98 -13.68 17.88
C ALA A 48 6.40 -13.48 19.29
N SER A 49 5.55 -14.39 19.77
CA SER A 49 4.96 -14.35 21.11
C SER A 49 6.01 -14.41 22.22
N SER A 50 7.04 -15.22 22.01
CA SER A 50 8.15 -15.35 22.96
C SER A 50 8.99 -14.07 23.02
N ALA A 51 9.34 -13.51 21.87
CA ALA A 51 10.13 -12.28 21.76
C ALA A 51 9.36 -11.04 22.27
N PHE A 52 8.03 -11.02 22.15
CA PHE A 52 7.19 -9.91 22.59
C PHE A 52 7.40 -9.55 24.05
N LYS A 53 7.65 -10.53 24.92
CA LYS A 53 7.82 -10.32 26.37
C LYS A 53 8.96 -9.36 26.70
N ALA A 54 10.08 -9.49 26.02
CA ALA A 54 11.24 -8.60 26.20
C ALA A 54 11.13 -7.34 25.33
N TRP A 55 10.68 -7.48 24.08
CA TRP A 55 10.61 -6.37 23.11
C TRP A 55 9.68 -5.25 23.60
N ARG A 56 8.49 -5.57 24.12
CA ARG A 56 7.55 -4.58 24.66
C ARG A 56 8.10 -3.77 25.83
N LEU A 57 9.05 -4.31 26.57
CA LEU A 57 9.68 -3.66 27.73
C LEU A 57 10.90 -2.82 27.34
N MET A 58 11.43 -2.99 26.13
CA MET A 58 12.50 -2.13 25.62
C MET A 58 11.98 -0.70 25.53
N PRO A 59 12.71 0.31 26.05
CA PRO A 59 12.29 1.71 25.92
C PRO A 59 12.02 2.09 24.46
N ALA A 60 10.89 2.78 24.20
CA ALA A 60 10.49 3.13 22.84
C ALA A 60 11.60 3.85 22.03
N PRO A 61 12.36 4.83 22.59
CA PRO A 61 13.48 5.43 21.87
C PRO A 61 14.56 4.45 21.44
N LYS A 62 14.80 3.37 22.21
CA LYS A 62 15.78 2.34 21.85
C LYS A 62 15.31 1.46 20.69
N ARG A 63 14.01 1.19 20.63
CA ARG A 63 13.43 0.56 19.44
C ARG A 63 13.59 1.48 18.21
N GLY A 64 13.37 2.79 18.40
CA GLY A 64 13.60 3.80 17.36
C GLY A 64 15.04 3.87 16.85
N ASP A 65 16.03 3.69 17.72
CA ASP A 65 17.44 3.67 17.32
C ASP A 65 17.71 2.51 16.33
N ILE A 66 17.11 1.33 16.53
CA ILE A 66 17.20 0.18 15.62
C ILE A 66 16.54 0.51 14.27
N LEU A 67 15.34 1.10 14.29
CA LEU A 67 14.62 1.47 13.05
C LEU A 67 15.38 2.55 12.25
N ARG A 68 16.04 3.49 12.93
CA ARG A 68 16.90 4.48 12.29
C ARG A 68 18.08 3.79 11.58
N ILE A 69 18.74 2.83 12.24
CA ILE A 69 19.83 2.05 11.62
C ILE A 69 19.30 1.27 10.40
N ALA A 70 18.10 0.70 10.47
CA ALA A 70 17.48 0.07 9.30
C ALA A 70 17.32 1.05 8.14
N GLY A 71 16.89 2.30 8.40
CA GLY A 71 16.82 3.38 7.40
C GLY A 71 18.18 3.69 6.78
N ASP A 72 19.25 3.73 7.59
CA ASP A 72 20.62 3.93 7.10
C ASP A 72 21.07 2.76 6.19
N ILE A 73 20.68 1.52 6.52
CA ILE A 73 21.01 0.32 5.73
C ILE A 73 20.21 0.33 4.41
N PHE A 74 18.90 0.62 4.43
CA PHE A 74 18.11 0.81 3.21
C PHE A 74 18.75 1.86 2.29
N THR A 75 19.20 2.98 2.85
CA THR A 75 19.86 4.05 2.09
C THR A 75 21.13 3.55 1.44
N ARG A 76 21.99 2.84 2.18
CA ARG A 76 23.26 2.31 1.68
C ARG A 76 23.06 1.26 0.57
N ARG A 77 22.05 0.40 0.70
CA ARG A 77 21.73 -0.69 -0.24
C ARG A 77 20.73 -0.29 -1.33
N LYS A 78 20.35 0.98 -1.44
CA LYS A 78 19.24 1.44 -2.30
C LYS A 78 19.34 0.98 -3.74
N ASP A 79 20.52 1.10 -4.36
CA ASP A 79 20.72 0.73 -5.77
C ASP A 79 20.68 -0.80 -5.98
N GLU A 80 21.24 -1.57 -5.06
CA GLU A 80 21.16 -3.03 -5.04
C GLU A 80 19.69 -3.49 -4.94
N LEU A 81 18.97 -2.95 -3.97
CA LEU A 81 17.56 -3.29 -3.71
C LEU A 81 16.68 -2.93 -4.90
N ALA A 82 16.95 -1.77 -5.53
CA ALA A 82 16.21 -1.33 -6.72
C ALA A 82 16.38 -2.30 -7.88
N ALA A 83 17.59 -2.79 -8.13
CA ALA A 83 17.83 -3.76 -9.19
C ALA A 83 17.12 -5.10 -8.93
N ILE A 84 17.15 -5.59 -7.69
CA ILE A 84 16.45 -6.81 -7.28
C ILE A 84 14.95 -6.65 -7.45
N MET A 85 14.37 -5.56 -6.97
CA MET A 85 12.95 -5.29 -7.06
C MET A 85 12.50 -5.11 -8.51
N THR A 86 13.29 -4.44 -9.36
CA THR A 86 13.01 -4.32 -10.80
C THR A 86 12.94 -5.70 -11.45
N ARG A 87 13.85 -6.60 -11.10
CA ARG A 87 13.84 -7.97 -11.61
C ARG A 87 12.62 -8.77 -11.14
N GLU A 88 12.21 -8.57 -9.88
CA GLU A 88 11.14 -9.34 -9.26
C GLU A 88 9.74 -8.83 -9.64
N MET A 89 9.56 -7.52 -9.67
CA MET A 89 8.23 -6.89 -9.84
C MET A 89 8.04 -6.27 -11.23
N GLY A 90 9.12 -5.95 -11.94
CA GLY A 90 9.06 -5.37 -13.28
C GLY A 90 9.00 -3.84 -13.35
N LYS A 91 8.89 -3.12 -12.25
CA LYS A 91 9.02 -1.65 -12.23
C LYS A 91 10.34 -1.20 -12.86
N THR A 92 10.36 0.00 -13.42
CA THR A 92 11.61 0.63 -13.85
C THR A 92 12.53 0.90 -12.66
N LEU A 93 13.85 1.04 -12.89
CA LEU A 93 14.81 1.36 -11.82
C LEU A 93 14.50 2.69 -11.12
N ALA A 94 13.95 3.67 -11.82
CA ALA A 94 13.56 4.94 -11.23
C ALA A 94 12.41 4.75 -10.22
N GLU A 95 11.42 3.93 -10.57
CA GLU A 95 10.27 3.64 -9.73
C GLU A 95 10.63 2.79 -8.52
N THR A 96 11.51 1.78 -8.69
CA THR A 96 11.97 0.95 -7.56
C THR A 96 12.85 1.72 -6.60
N LYS A 97 13.66 2.67 -7.08
CA LYS A 97 14.38 3.62 -6.19
C LYS A 97 13.42 4.50 -5.41
N GLY A 98 12.28 4.87 -5.99
CA GLY A 98 11.21 5.58 -5.30
C GLY A 98 10.54 4.74 -4.21
N ASP A 99 10.21 3.49 -4.51
CA ASP A 99 9.65 2.52 -3.55
C ASP A 99 10.59 2.36 -2.32
N ILE A 100 11.90 2.20 -2.56
CA ILE A 100 12.86 2.07 -1.46
C ILE A 100 13.01 3.39 -0.70
N GLN A 101 12.96 4.55 -1.39
CA GLN A 101 13.00 5.84 -0.72
C GLN A 101 11.85 5.98 0.27
N GLU A 102 10.66 5.54 -0.10
CA GLU A 102 9.49 5.58 0.76
C GLU A 102 9.66 4.71 2.02
N ALA A 103 10.32 3.56 1.91
CA ALA A 103 10.69 2.73 3.07
C ALA A 103 11.76 3.39 3.95
N ILE A 104 12.74 4.09 3.36
CA ILE A 104 13.74 4.87 4.07
C ILE A 104 13.05 5.97 4.90
N ASP A 105 12.16 6.74 4.27
CA ASP A 105 11.42 7.82 4.90
C ASP A 105 10.52 7.30 6.03
N THR A 106 9.87 6.16 5.81
CA THR A 106 9.05 5.48 6.83
C THR A 106 9.90 5.01 8.02
N ALA A 107 11.12 4.50 7.77
CA ALA A 107 12.02 4.05 8.83
C ALA A 107 12.46 5.24 9.73
N TYR A 108 12.84 6.35 9.13
CA TYR A 108 13.19 7.56 9.89
C TYR A 108 11.99 8.18 10.59
N TYR A 109 10.82 8.21 9.93
CA TYR A 109 9.61 8.69 10.56
C TYR A 109 9.22 7.82 11.77
N ALA A 110 9.12 6.49 11.61
CA ALA A 110 8.80 5.59 12.71
C ALA A 110 9.80 5.66 13.85
N ALA A 111 11.11 5.79 13.55
CA ALA A 111 12.16 5.97 14.55
C ALA A 111 11.96 7.24 15.37
N THR A 112 11.60 8.34 14.70
CA THR A 112 11.35 9.63 15.36
C THR A 112 10.10 9.59 16.25
N GLU A 113 9.03 8.95 15.76
CA GLU A 113 7.75 8.84 16.48
C GLU A 113 7.85 7.99 17.76
N THR A 114 8.84 7.12 17.90
CA THR A 114 9.07 6.40 19.17
C THR A 114 9.27 7.32 20.38
N ARG A 115 9.71 8.57 20.15
CA ARG A 115 9.84 9.59 21.17
C ARG A 115 8.56 10.43 21.35
N ARG A 116 7.57 10.21 20.50
CA ARG A 116 6.29 10.93 20.48
C ARG A 116 5.07 10.01 20.59
N LEU A 117 5.24 8.78 21.06
CA LEU A 117 4.14 7.89 21.43
C LEU A 117 3.45 8.41 22.70
N PHE A 118 2.79 9.55 22.56
CA PHE A 118 2.20 10.28 23.68
C PHE A 118 0.96 9.61 24.23
N GLY A 119 0.68 9.91 25.52
CA GLY A 119 -0.60 9.70 26.18
C GLY A 119 -1.21 11.04 26.61
N TYR A 120 -2.35 10.98 27.24
CA TYR A 120 -3.05 12.16 27.75
C TYR A 120 -2.96 12.19 29.28
N ASN A 121 -2.75 13.38 29.85
CA ASN A 121 -3.00 13.68 31.24
C ASN A 121 -4.20 14.60 31.30
N ALA A 122 -5.18 14.27 32.11
CA ALA A 122 -6.39 15.06 32.29
C ALA A 122 -6.68 15.31 33.76
N PRO A 123 -7.26 16.47 34.13
CA PRO A 123 -7.73 16.71 35.49
C PRO A 123 -8.75 15.65 35.92
N SER A 124 -8.74 15.30 37.18
CA SER A 124 -9.80 14.50 37.79
C SER A 124 -10.93 15.39 38.27
N GLU A 125 -12.14 14.84 38.30
CA GLU A 125 -13.30 15.43 39.01
C GLU A 125 -13.17 15.32 40.53
N MET A 126 -12.22 14.49 41.02
CA MET A 126 -11.97 14.26 42.42
C MET A 126 -10.72 14.93 42.90
N ASN A 127 -10.70 15.40 44.15
CA ASN A 127 -9.50 16.00 44.76
C ASN A 127 -8.44 14.91 44.99
N ASN A 128 -7.15 15.33 44.86
CA ASN A 128 -6.00 14.44 45.12
C ASN A 128 -6.02 13.18 44.23
N LYS A 129 -6.42 13.32 42.96
CA LYS A 129 -6.46 12.25 41.97
C LYS A 129 -5.91 12.72 40.64
N MET A 130 -5.14 11.90 39.97
CA MET A 130 -4.58 12.15 38.64
C MET A 130 -5.07 11.09 37.66
N ASN A 131 -5.43 11.53 36.47
CA ASN A 131 -5.86 10.68 35.37
C ASN A 131 -4.83 10.76 34.24
N MET A 132 -4.44 9.61 33.72
CA MET A 132 -3.55 9.53 32.57
C MET A 132 -3.89 8.36 31.69
N SER A 133 -3.46 8.41 30.43
CA SER A 133 -3.58 7.31 29.48
C SER A 133 -2.25 7.05 28.78
N PHE A 134 -2.05 5.81 28.39
CA PHE A 134 -0.84 5.37 27.70
C PHE A 134 -1.20 4.53 26.47
N ARG A 135 -0.39 4.62 25.42
CA ARG A 135 -0.41 3.67 24.31
C ARG A 135 0.34 2.41 24.69
N MET A 136 -0.33 1.26 24.59
CA MET A 136 0.23 -0.05 24.93
C MET A 136 0.36 -0.89 23.67
N PRO A 137 1.47 -1.64 23.48
CA PRO A 137 1.57 -2.60 22.39
C PRO A 137 0.52 -3.71 22.53
N ILE A 138 0.00 -4.19 21.41
CA ILE A 138 -1.10 -5.16 21.37
C ILE A 138 -0.59 -6.61 21.44
N GLY A 139 0.54 -6.91 20.81
CA GLY A 139 1.10 -8.27 20.77
C GLY A 139 1.70 -8.65 19.41
N VAL A 140 1.35 -9.83 18.90
CA VAL A 140 1.79 -10.30 17.60
C VAL A 140 0.90 -9.69 16.51
N CYS A 141 1.53 -9.05 15.53
CA CYS A 141 0.90 -8.50 14.35
C CYS A 141 1.14 -9.43 13.14
N GLY A 142 0.08 -9.91 12.51
CA GLY A 142 0.12 -10.59 11.23
C GLY A 142 0.06 -9.56 10.10
N ILE A 143 1.09 -9.46 9.29
CA ILE A 143 1.15 -8.53 8.16
C ILE A 143 1.12 -9.30 6.86
N ILE A 144 0.18 -8.94 5.97
CA ILE A 144 -0.02 -9.59 4.67
C ILE A 144 -0.08 -8.48 3.63
N THR A 145 0.82 -8.50 2.63
CA THR A 145 0.90 -7.44 1.62
C THR A 145 0.84 -7.94 0.19
N ALA A 146 0.45 -7.04 -0.70
CA ALA A 146 0.48 -7.24 -2.14
C ALA A 146 1.92 -7.07 -2.69
N TRP A 147 2.07 -7.36 -3.97
CA TRP A 147 3.34 -7.41 -4.71
C TRP A 147 3.76 -6.07 -5.32
N ASN A 148 2.84 -5.11 -5.43
CA ASN A 148 3.07 -3.90 -6.25
C ASN A 148 4.04 -2.87 -5.65
N PHE A 149 4.22 -2.87 -4.32
CA PHE A 149 5.22 -2.08 -3.59
C PHE A 149 5.86 -2.98 -2.52
N PRO A 150 6.75 -3.90 -2.92
CA PRO A 150 7.17 -5.01 -2.05
C PRO A 150 8.11 -4.61 -0.92
N ILE A 151 8.59 -3.37 -0.88
CA ILE A 151 9.37 -2.79 0.22
C ILE A 151 8.61 -1.66 0.91
N ALA A 152 8.02 -0.71 0.17
CA ALA A 152 7.32 0.43 0.78
C ALA A 152 6.08 0.00 1.58
N VAL A 153 5.15 -0.73 0.97
CA VAL A 153 3.89 -1.12 1.63
C VAL A 153 4.13 -1.98 2.89
N PRO A 154 5.02 -3.00 2.89
CA PRO A 154 5.40 -3.66 4.13
C PRO A 154 5.98 -2.69 5.17
N SER A 155 6.83 -1.75 4.76
CA SER A 155 7.45 -0.79 5.68
C SER A 155 6.42 0.05 6.43
N TRP A 156 5.33 0.47 5.77
CA TRP A 156 4.24 1.26 6.36
C TRP A 156 3.49 0.53 7.48
N LYS A 157 3.56 -0.79 7.53
CA LYS A 157 2.92 -1.62 8.55
C LYS A 157 3.93 -2.14 9.58
N ILE A 158 5.05 -2.69 9.09
CA ILE A 158 6.04 -3.39 9.93
C ILE A 158 6.76 -2.39 10.84
N LEU A 159 7.27 -1.29 10.30
CA LEU A 159 8.09 -0.35 11.08
C LEU A 159 7.29 0.37 12.17
N PRO A 160 6.06 0.85 11.96
CA PRO A 160 5.21 1.37 13.04
C PRO A 160 4.81 0.31 14.06
N ALA A 161 4.52 -0.93 13.64
CA ALA A 161 4.22 -2.02 14.58
C ALA A 161 5.40 -2.29 15.52
N LEU A 162 6.63 -2.35 14.98
CA LEU A 162 7.87 -2.51 15.75
C LEU A 162 8.13 -1.29 16.65
N ALA A 163 7.94 -0.08 16.15
CA ALA A 163 8.07 1.15 16.95
C ALA A 163 7.15 1.15 18.17
N CYS A 164 5.91 0.67 18.02
CA CYS A 164 4.96 0.53 19.11
C CYS A 164 5.34 -0.57 20.13
N GLY A 165 6.27 -1.46 19.80
CA GLY A 165 6.70 -2.56 20.67
C GLY A 165 5.97 -3.87 20.42
N ASN A 166 5.30 -4.02 19.28
CA ASN A 166 4.73 -5.27 18.81
C ASN A 166 5.79 -6.13 18.13
N THR A 167 5.48 -7.42 17.96
CA THR A 167 6.24 -8.35 17.12
C THR A 167 5.47 -8.67 15.86
N VAL A 168 6.16 -9.10 14.81
CA VAL A 168 5.57 -9.24 13.48
C VAL A 168 5.81 -10.63 12.90
N VAL A 169 4.75 -11.19 12.32
CA VAL A 169 4.79 -12.30 11.36
C VAL A 169 4.33 -11.76 10.02
N PHE A 170 5.25 -11.70 9.08
CA PHE A 170 5.05 -11.13 7.74
C PHE A 170 4.89 -12.21 6.69
N LYS A 171 3.80 -12.15 5.93
CA LYS A 171 3.59 -12.92 4.72
C LYS A 171 3.56 -11.98 3.51
N PRO A 172 4.64 -11.94 2.72
CA PRO A 172 4.66 -11.19 1.46
C PRO A 172 3.77 -11.86 0.41
N SER A 173 3.53 -11.17 -0.71
CA SER A 173 2.99 -11.83 -1.90
C SER A 173 3.93 -12.93 -2.41
N ASP A 174 3.35 -13.98 -2.98
CA ASP A 174 4.06 -15.00 -3.72
C ASP A 174 4.64 -14.50 -5.06
N ASP A 175 4.20 -13.35 -5.54
CA ASP A 175 4.78 -12.68 -6.72
C ASP A 175 6.02 -11.82 -6.39
N SER A 176 6.27 -11.49 -5.11
CA SER A 176 7.42 -10.66 -4.71
C SER A 176 8.06 -11.11 -3.38
N PRO A 177 8.43 -12.39 -3.26
CA PRO A 177 8.94 -12.95 -2.01
C PRO A 177 10.40 -12.58 -1.70
N TYR A 178 11.23 -12.27 -2.70
CA TYR A 178 12.64 -11.99 -2.49
C TYR A 178 12.85 -10.66 -1.76
N SER A 179 12.11 -9.64 -2.12
CA SER A 179 12.12 -8.35 -1.42
C SER A 179 11.86 -8.49 0.09
N ALA A 180 11.02 -9.44 0.50
CA ALA A 180 10.75 -9.71 1.92
C ALA A 180 11.95 -10.34 2.65
N ASN A 181 12.72 -11.20 1.98
CA ASN A 181 13.94 -11.77 2.56
C ASN A 181 14.97 -10.67 2.81
N ILE A 182 15.12 -9.75 1.85
CA ILE A 182 16.03 -8.61 2.01
C ILE A 182 15.58 -7.70 3.15
N PHE A 183 14.28 -7.50 3.30
CA PHE A 183 13.73 -6.74 4.41
C PHE A 183 14.13 -7.38 5.76
N ALA A 184 14.08 -8.73 5.86
CA ALA A 184 14.53 -9.45 7.04
C ALA A 184 16.03 -9.28 7.29
N GLU A 185 16.85 -9.40 6.25
CA GLU A 185 18.32 -9.18 6.34
C GLU A 185 18.65 -7.78 6.89
N ILE A 186 17.95 -6.75 6.41
CA ILE A 186 18.14 -5.37 6.84
C ILE A 186 17.78 -5.18 8.32
N LEU A 187 16.66 -5.74 8.76
CA LEU A 187 16.27 -5.65 10.17
C LEU A 187 17.21 -6.44 11.09
N GLU A 188 17.69 -7.60 10.63
CA GLU A 188 18.71 -8.38 11.36
C GLU A 188 20.04 -7.59 11.47
N GLU A 189 20.53 -7.03 10.37
CA GLU A 189 21.74 -6.18 10.33
C GLU A 189 21.58 -4.93 11.20
N ALA A 190 20.37 -4.36 11.29
CA ALA A 190 20.06 -3.23 12.16
C ALA A 190 20.08 -3.59 13.66
N GLY A 191 20.23 -4.87 14.00
CA GLY A 191 20.28 -5.35 15.37
C GLY A 191 18.90 -5.60 15.99
N LEU A 192 17.86 -5.87 15.18
CA LEU A 192 16.55 -6.25 15.68
C LEU A 192 16.66 -7.59 16.43
N PRO A 193 16.16 -7.72 17.69
CA PRO A 193 16.27 -8.96 18.43
C PRO A 193 15.56 -10.14 17.75
N THR A 194 16.17 -11.31 17.85
CA THR A 194 15.64 -12.58 17.33
C THR A 194 14.18 -12.81 17.71
N GLY A 195 13.38 -13.23 16.74
CA GLY A 195 11.95 -13.52 16.91
C GLY A 195 11.02 -12.31 16.85
N VAL A 196 11.53 -11.08 16.95
CA VAL A 196 10.70 -9.85 16.88
C VAL A 196 10.09 -9.67 15.48
N PHE A 197 10.80 -10.07 14.44
CA PHE A 197 10.33 -10.09 13.07
C PHE A 197 10.55 -11.48 12.46
N ASN A 198 9.52 -11.98 11.76
CA ASN A 198 9.54 -13.28 11.11
C ASN A 198 8.89 -13.18 9.74
N VAL A 199 9.41 -13.90 8.75
CA VAL A 199 8.87 -13.98 7.37
C VAL A 199 8.47 -15.41 7.06
N VAL A 200 7.23 -15.58 6.62
CA VAL A 200 6.67 -16.86 6.17
C VAL A 200 6.19 -16.69 4.73
N HIS A 201 6.85 -17.35 3.80
CA HIS A 201 6.43 -17.36 2.40
C HIS A 201 5.28 -18.33 2.17
N GLY A 202 4.50 -18.09 1.13
CA GLY A 202 3.39 -18.97 0.77
C GLY A 202 2.22 -18.21 0.14
N ASN A 203 1.22 -18.96 -0.24
CA ASN A 203 -0.02 -18.48 -0.86
C ASN A 203 -1.10 -18.10 0.18
N GLY A 204 -2.37 -18.18 -0.23
CA GLY A 204 -3.52 -17.91 0.64
C GLY A 204 -3.64 -18.85 1.86
N GLU A 205 -3.08 -20.06 1.80
CA GLU A 205 -3.07 -21.01 2.94
C GLU A 205 -2.31 -20.41 4.13
N ALA A 206 -1.09 -19.93 3.90
CA ALA A 206 -0.30 -19.28 4.94
C ALA A 206 -0.94 -17.97 5.43
N GLY A 207 -1.56 -17.19 4.51
CA GLY A 207 -2.31 -15.99 4.88
C GLY A 207 -3.49 -16.27 5.80
N SER A 208 -4.29 -17.26 5.47
CA SER A 208 -5.42 -17.71 6.30
C SER A 208 -4.94 -18.21 7.65
N ALA A 209 -3.85 -18.97 7.70
CA ALA A 209 -3.29 -19.47 8.95
C ALA A 209 -2.85 -18.31 9.90
N ILE A 210 -2.30 -17.21 9.37
CA ILE A 210 -2.01 -16.01 10.16
C ILE A 210 -3.28 -15.39 10.74
N VAL A 211 -4.33 -15.24 9.92
CA VAL A 211 -5.61 -14.66 10.33
C VAL A 211 -6.28 -15.51 11.42
N GLU A 212 -6.21 -16.85 11.28
CA GLU A 212 -6.82 -17.81 12.20
C GLU A 212 -6.06 -17.98 13.52
N HIS A 213 -4.77 -17.74 13.56
CA HIS A 213 -3.93 -18.06 14.73
C HIS A 213 -4.35 -17.25 15.97
N PRO A 214 -4.67 -17.88 17.11
CA PRO A 214 -5.24 -17.21 18.28
C PRO A 214 -4.33 -16.12 18.88
N ASP A 215 -3.00 -16.28 18.79
CA ASP A 215 -2.03 -15.34 19.34
C ASP A 215 -1.78 -14.12 18.42
N VAL A 216 -2.21 -14.16 17.16
CA VAL A 216 -2.20 -12.97 16.29
C VAL A 216 -3.35 -12.06 16.72
N ARG A 217 -3.01 -10.86 17.18
CA ARG A 217 -3.95 -9.89 17.76
C ARG A 217 -4.39 -8.81 16.79
N VAL A 218 -3.52 -8.47 15.85
CA VAL A 218 -3.75 -7.46 14.81
C VAL A 218 -3.40 -8.05 13.47
N VAL A 219 -4.24 -7.83 12.47
CA VAL A 219 -3.95 -8.15 11.07
C VAL A 219 -3.87 -6.86 10.26
N GLY A 220 -2.72 -6.62 9.65
CA GLY A 220 -2.54 -5.56 8.65
C GLY A 220 -2.54 -6.19 7.26
N PHE A 221 -3.45 -5.75 6.41
CA PHE A 221 -3.62 -6.29 5.06
C PHE A 221 -3.57 -5.19 4.00
N THR A 222 -2.84 -5.47 2.91
CA THR A 222 -2.96 -4.72 1.65
C THR A 222 -3.15 -5.70 0.50
N GLY A 223 -4.19 -5.51 -0.30
CA GLY A 223 -4.48 -6.39 -1.42
C GLY A 223 -5.85 -6.15 -2.05
N SER A 224 -6.43 -7.19 -2.67
CA SER A 224 -7.73 -7.08 -3.35
C SER A 224 -8.88 -6.87 -2.36
N THR A 225 -9.90 -6.13 -2.78
CA THR A 225 -11.13 -5.88 -2.00
C THR A 225 -11.82 -7.18 -1.59
N THR A 226 -11.87 -8.17 -2.48
CA THR A 226 -12.47 -9.47 -2.17
C THR A 226 -11.76 -10.18 -1.02
N THR A 227 -10.42 -10.22 -1.06
CA THR A 227 -9.62 -10.85 0.00
C THR A 227 -9.70 -10.05 1.32
N GLY A 228 -9.62 -8.72 1.24
CA GLY A 228 -9.71 -7.87 2.42
C GLY A 228 -11.05 -8.01 3.15
N ASN A 229 -12.16 -8.05 2.41
CA ASN A 229 -13.49 -8.27 2.99
C ASN A 229 -13.62 -9.65 3.68
N ALA A 230 -13.03 -10.70 3.10
CA ALA A 230 -13.00 -12.02 3.73
C ALA A 230 -12.18 -12.01 5.02
N ILE A 231 -11.01 -11.35 5.03
CA ILE A 231 -10.18 -11.17 6.22
C ILE A 231 -10.92 -10.35 7.28
N ALA A 232 -11.60 -9.25 6.89
CA ALA A 232 -12.38 -8.43 7.82
C ALA A 232 -13.47 -9.24 8.53
N ALA A 233 -14.25 -9.99 7.75
CA ALA A 233 -15.30 -10.84 8.30
C ALA A 233 -14.74 -11.86 9.30
N ARG A 234 -13.59 -12.47 8.97
CA ARG A 234 -12.97 -13.44 9.85
C ARG A 234 -12.35 -12.82 11.09
N CYS A 235 -11.65 -11.70 10.96
CA CYS A 235 -11.13 -10.96 12.11
C CYS A 235 -12.23 -10.49 13.04
N GLY A 236 -13.37 -10.04 12.50
CA GLY A 236 -14.55 -9.67 13.30
C GLY A 236 -15.08 -10.84 14.11
N ALA A 237 -15.22 -12.03 13.50
CA ALA A 237 -15.66 -13.25 14.19
C ALA A 237 -14.68 -13.71 15.29
N LEU A 238 -13.38 -13.40 15.16
CA LEU A 238 -12.33 -13.73 16.12
C LEU A 238 -12.02 -12.60 17.11
N ASN A 239 -12.75 -11.49 17.04
CA ASN A 239 -12.50 -10.28 17.83
C ASN A 239 -11.04 -9.77 17.73
N LYS A 240 -10.48 -9.80 16.51
CA LYS A 240 -9.14 -9.29 16.20
C LYS A 240 -9.23 -7.90 15.60
N LYS A 241 -8.26 -7.06 15.92
CA LYS A 241 -8.09 -5.78 15.25
C LYS A 241 -7.60 -6.00 13.80
N VAL A 242 -8.15 -5.27 12.85
CA VAL A 242 -7.77 -5.38 11.44
C VAL A 242 -7.64 -4.01 10.80
N SER A 243 -6.59 -3.82 10.01
CA SER A 243 -6.40 -2.66 9.14
C SER A 243 -6.34 -3.12 7.69
N LEU A 244 -7.17 -2.55 6.84
CA LEU A 244 -7.32 -2.94 5.45
C LEU A 244 -7.03 -1.76 4.54
N GLU A 245 -6.13 -2.00 3.58
CA GLU A 245 -5.91 -1.16 2.40
C GLU A 245 -6.18 -2.01 1.16
N MET A 246 -7.14 -1.59 0.34
CA MET A 246 -7.67 -2.39 -0.75
C MET A 246 -7.62 -1.62 -2.08
N GLY A 247 -8.43 -2.03 -3.04
CA GLY A 247 -8.45 -1.46 -4.37
C GLY A 247 -8.89 0.01 -4.44
N GLY A 248 -8.70 0.59 -5.61
CA GLY A 248 -9.10 1.95 -5.94
C GLY A 248 -9.59 2.09 -7.38
N LYS A 249 -10.36 3.16 -7.63
CA LYS A 249 -10.78 3.58 -8.97
C LYS A 249 -10.66 5.11 -9.06
N ASN A 250 -9.44 5.58 -8.94
CA ASN A 250 -9.12 6.99 -8.68
C ASN A 250 -9.41 7.86 -9.89
N ALA A 251 -9.95 9.04 -9.62
CA ALA A 251 -10.33 10.02 -10.63
C ALA A 251 -9.35 11.21 -10.64
N GLN A 252 -8.90 11.59 -11.83
CA GLN A 252 -8.24 12.87 -12.09
C GLN A 252 -9.18 13.76 -12.89
N ILE A 253 -9.56 14.89 -12.33
CA ILE A 253 -10.43 15.91 -12.95
C ILE A 253 -9.53 16.97 -13.60
N VAL A 254 -9.86 17.41 -14.83
CA VAL A 254 -9.17 18.53 -15.46
C VAL A 254 -10.20 19.58 -15.91
N MET A 255 -10.10 20.76 -15.32
CA MET A 255 -10.97 21.91 -15.63
C MET A 255 -10.41 22.74 -16.79
N PRO A 256 -11.24 23.58 -17.46
CA PRO A 256 -10.82 24.36 -18.63
C PRO A 256 -9.70 25.37 -18.37
N ASP A 257 -9.58 25.81 -17.14
CA ASP A 257 -8.58 26.79 -16.67
C ASP A 257 -7.27 26.15 -16.20
N ALA A 258 -7.16 24.81 -16.27
CA ALA A 258 -5.97 24.08 -15.85
C ALA A 258 -4.74 24.39 -16.70
N GLU A 259 -3.55 24.17 -16.12
CA GLU A 259 -2.30 24.05 -16.88
C GLU A 259 -2.33 22.70 -17.62
N ILE A 260 -2.64 22.73 -18.92
CA ILE A 260 -2.92 21.53 -19.71
C ILE A 260 -1.71 20.59 -19.77
N ASP A 261 -0.52 21.12 -20.05
CA ASP A 261 0.70 20.29 -20.15
C ASP A 261 1.02 19.62 -18.80
N LEU A 262 0.88 20.34 -17.70
CA LEU A 262 1.06 19.81 -16.35
C LEU A 262 0.06 18.68 -16.07
N ALA A 263 -1.21 18.88 -16.47
CA ALA A 263 -2.26 17.88 -16.29
C ALA A 263 -2.01 16.61 -17.13
N ILE A 264 -1.56 16.77 -18.39
CA ILE A 264 -1.18 15.63 -19.26
C ILE A 264 -0.04 14.83 -18.64
N HIS A 265 1.05 15.50 -18.22
CA HIS A 265 2.15 14.81 -17.55
C HIS A 265 1.69 14.08 -16.27
N GLY A 266 0.76 14.70 -15.51
CA GLY A 266 0.14 14.09 -14.33
C GLY A 266 -0.66 12.83 -14.70
N VAL A 267 -1.43 12.85 -15.80
CA VAL A 267 -2.15 11.67 -16.28
C VAL A 267 -1.20 10.57 -16.73
N LEU A 268 -0.19 10.91 -17.55
CA LEU A 268 0.78 9.93 -18.05
C LEU A 268 1.48 9.20 -16.90
N TRP A 269 1.97 9.95 -15.93
CA TRP A 269 2.61 9.37 -14.74
C TRP A 269 1.63 8.62 -13.84
N GLY A 270 0.43 9.17 -13.61
CA GLY A 270 -0.59 8.57 -12.75
C GLY A 270 -1.20 7.29 -13.31
N ALA A 271 -1.46 7.25 -14.63
CA ALA A 271 -2.12 6.12 -15.28
C ALA A 271 -1.16 5.00 -15.69
N PHE A 272 0.05 5.36 -16.17
CA PHE A 272 0.95 4.40 -16.81
C PHE A 272 2.23 4.12 -15.98
N GLY A 273 2.58 4.98 -15.03
CA GLY A 273 3.63 4.67 -14.04
C GLY A 273 3.33 3.37 -13.30
N THR A 274 4.36 2.56 -13.07
CA THR A 274 4.24 1.20 -12.53
C THR A 274 3.26 0.33 -13.33
N THR A 275 3.11 0.63 -14.62
CA THR A 275 2.19 -0.09 -15.52
C THR A 275 0.73 -0.03 -15.03
N GLY A 276 0.34 1.09 -14.38
CA GLY A 276 -0.99 1.23 -13.76
C GLY A 276 -1.25 0.31 -12.57
N GLN A 277 -0.26 -0.40 -12.06
CA GLN A 277 -0.36 -1.38 -10.98
C GLN A 277 -0.21 -0.74 -9.60
N ARG A 278 -0.89 0.40 -9.38
CA ARG A 278 -0.95 1.11 -8.09
C ARG A 278 -2.40 1.21 -7.61
N CYS A 279 -2.61 1.05 -6.33
CA CYS A 279 -3.93 1.30 -5.73
C CYS A 279 -4.39 2.76 -5.96
N THR A 280 -3.45 3.70 -6.05
CA THR A 280 -3.67 5.13 -6.30
C THR A 280 -3.56 5.51 -7.79
N ALA A 281 -3.37 4.57 -8.73
CA ALA A 281 -3.23 4.89 -10.16
C ALA A 281 -4.43 5.72 -10.67
N THR A 282 -4.15 6.68 -11.56
CA THR A 282 -5.20 7.42 -12.28
C THR A 282 -5.87 6.47 -13.26
N SER A 283 -7.00 5.91 -12.88
CA SER A 283 -7.74 4.95 -13.69
C SER A 283 -8.95 5.55 -14.39
N ARG A 284 -9.42 6.72 -13.92
CA ARG A 284 -10.46 7.54 -14.52
C ARG A 284 -9.94 8.96 -14.75
N LEU A 285 -10.06 9.44 -15.98
CA LEU A 285 -9.79 10.82 -16.33
C LEU A 285 -11.13 11.50 -16.66
N ILE A 286 -11.45 12.56 -15.94
CA ILE A 286 -12.69 13.32 -16.09
C ILE A 286 -12.34 14.67 -16.69
N LEU A 287 -12.63 14.86 -17.96
CA LEU A 287 -12.31 16.07 -18.71
C LEU A 287 -13.53 16.97 -18.85
N HIS A 288 -13.35 18.26 -18.57
CA HIS A 288 -14.36 19.23 -18.93
C HIS A 288 -14.55 19.31 -20.46
N ALA A 289 -15.80 19.35 -20.93
CA ALA A 289 -16.14 19.28 -22.35
C ALA A 289 -15.41 20.30 -23.23
N ALA A 290 -15.12 21.49 -22.71
CA ALA A 290 -14.46 22.56 -23.43
C ALA A 290 -13.00 22.26 -23.87
N ILE A 291 -12.33 21.31 -23.18
CA ILE A 291 -10.93 20.95 -23.44
C ILE A 291 -10.77 19.51 -23.91
N HIS A 292 -11.85 18.73 -23.91
CA HIS A 292 -11.82 17.28 -24.08
C HIS A 292 -11.04 16.85 -25.34
N ASP A 293 -11.43 17.31 -26.50
CA ASP A 293 -10.89 16.78 -27.76
C ASP A 293 -9.43 17.18 -27.99
N THR A 294 -9.06 18.40 -27.59
CA THR A 294 -7.67 18.88 -27.68
C THR A 294 -6.77 18.19 -26.67
N PHE A 295 -7.29 17.95 -25.46
CA PHE A 295 -6.55 17.23 -24.42
C PHE A 295 -6.30 15.77 -24.82
N ILE A 296 -7.32 15.06 -25.32
CA ILE A 296 -7.20 13.66 -25.77
C ILE A 296 -6.22 13.53 -26.93
N ALA A 297 -6.24 14.43 -27.88
CA ALA A 297 -5.31 14.41 -29.01
C ALA A 297 -3.84 14.48 -28.55
N GLU A 298 -3.53 15.43 -27.66
CA GLU A 298 -2.16 15.57 -27.13
C GLU A 298 -1.78 14.46 -26.15
N LEU A 299 -2.68 14.04 -25.26
CA LEU A 299 -2.47 12.91 -24.35
C LEU A 299 -2.16 11.62 -25.13
N THR A 300 -2.95 11.31 -26.16
CA THR A 300 -2.77 10.09 -26.98
C THR A 300 -1.42 10.12 -27.70
N LYS A 301 -1.04 11.28 -28.26
CA LYS A 301 0.26 11.47 -28.90
C LYS A 301 1.40 11.18 -27.90
N GLN A 302 1.42 11.84 -26.74
CA GLN A 302 2.48 11.65 -25.75
C GLN A 302 2.48 10.24 -25.14
N ALA A 303 1.31 9.65 -24.91
CA ALA A 303 1.20 8.27 -24.43
C ALA A 303 1.75 7.24 -25.43
N SER A 304 1.63 7.51 -26.75
CA SER A 304 2.19 6.65 -27.81
C SER A 304 3.73 6.69 -27.88
N GLU A 305 4.34 7.73 -27.30
CA GLU A 305 5.80 7.90 -27.26
C GLU A 305 6.43 7.23 -26.01
N LEU A 306 5.63 6.70 -25.08
CA LEU A 306 6.13 6.01 -23.88
C LEU A 306 6.89 4.74 -24.27
N VAL A 307 8.10 4.62 -23.75
CA VAL A 307 8.98 3.47 -24.00
C VAL A 307 8.66 2.32 -23.05
N LEU A 308 8.19 1.21 -23.62
CA LEU A 308 8.00 -0.04 -22.89
C LEU A 308 9.30 -0.84 -22.87
N GLY A 309 9.60 -1.50 -21.75
CA GLY A 309 10.78 -2.35 -21.71
C GLY A 309 11.17 -2.84 -20.33
N ASN A 310 12.14 -3.76 -20.31
CA ASN A 310 12.74 -4.22 -19.09
C ASN A 310 13.61 -3.12 -18.47
N GLY A 311 13.22 -2.66 -17.28
CA GLY A 311 13.89 -1.58 -16.57
C GLY A 311 15.36 -1.86 -16.16
N LEU A 312 15.81 -3.12 -16.22
CA LEU A 312 17.23 -3.47 -15.97
C LEU A 312 18.09 -3.32 -17.21
N THR A 313 17.56 -3.63 -18.40
CA THR A 313 18.34 -3.68 -19.65
C THR A 313 18.09 -2.47 -20.53
N ASN A 314 16.97 -1.78 -20.36
CA ASN A 314 16.62 -0.58 -21.10
C ASN A 314 16.48 0.62 -20.15
N ALA A 315 17.50 1.46 -20.10
CA ALA A 315 17.50 2.67 -19.27
C ALA A 315 16.47 3.73 -19.69
N ALA A 316 15.95 3.65 -20.91
CA ALA A 316 14.89 4.53 -21.41
C ALA A 316 13.49 4.03 -21.10
N ALA A 317 13.33 2.83 -20.54
CA ALA A 317 12.04 2.27 -20.22
C ALA A 317 11.28 3.15 -19.20
N GLN A 318 10.04 3.47 -19.54
CA GLN A 318 9.11 4.25 -18.71
C GLN A 318 7.94 3.40 -18.20
N VAL A 319 7.62 2.31 -18.92
CA VAL A 319 6.54 1.38 -18.57
C VAL A 319 7.13 -0.04 -18.59
N GLY A 320 7.06 -0.70 -17.44
CA GLY A 320 7.50 -2.06 -17.27
C GLY A 320 6.42 -3.09 -17.64
N PRO A 321 6.64 -4.39 -17.33
CA PRO A 321 5.64 -5.44 -17.54
C PRO A 321 4.56 -5.44 -16.46
N VAL A 322 3.48 -6.17 -16.72
CA VAL A 322 2.54 -6.66 -15.72
C VAL A 322 3.20 -7.77 -14.92
N ILE A 323 2.86 -7.90 -13.64
CA ILE A 323 3.56 -8.79 -12.69
C ILE A 323 3.55 -10.28 -13.07
N ASN A 324 2.44 -10.81 -13.57
CA ASN A 324 2.27 -12.23 -13.89
C ASN A 324 1.19 -12.45 -14.96
N GLU A 325 1.11 -13.67 -15.47
CA GLU A 325 0.18 -14.09 -16.52
C GLU A 325 -1.29 -13.88 -16.10
N ARG A 326 -1.65 -14.20 -14.87
CA ARG A 326 -3.03 -14.03 -14.36
C ARG A 326 -3.48 -12.58 -14.40
N GLN A 327 -2.59 -11.64 -14.03
CA GLN A 327 -2.90 -10.20 -14.12
C GLN A 327 -2.92 -9.72 -15.56
N LEU A 328 -2.04 -10.24 -16.41
CA LEU A 328 -2.06 -9.96 -17.85
C LEU A 328 -3.42 -10.38 -18.46
N ASP A 329 -3.87 -11.61 -18.20
CA ASP A 329 -5.15 -12.12 -18.71
C ASP A 329 -6.33 -11.29 -18.20
N LYS A 330 -6.31 -10.90 -16.92
CA LYS A 330 -7.31 -9.99 -16.35
C LYS A 330 -7.34 -8.67 -17.11
N ILE A 331 -6.19 -8.02 -17.30
CA ILE A 331 -6.10 -6.72 -18.00
C ILE A 331 -6.60 -6.85 -19.43
N LEU A 332 -6.18 -7.86 -20.16
CA LEU A 332 -6.62 -8.10 -21.53
C LEU A 332 -8.14 -8.35 -21.61
N SER A 333 -8.71 -9.08 -20.65
CA SER A 333 -10.16 -9.25 -20.59
C SER A 333 -10.92 -7.94 -20.40
N TYR A 334 -10.41 -7.04 -19.57
CA TYR A 334 -10.99 -5.69 -19.41
C TYR A 334 -10.79 -4.80 -20.65
N ILE A 335 -9.70 -4.97 -21.36
CA ILE A 335 -9.49 -4.28 -22.64
C ILE A 335 -10.56 -4.71 -23.65
N GLU A 336 -10.88 -6.00 -23.75
CA GLU A 336 -11.95 -6.47 -24.63
C GLU A 336 -13.34 -5.97 -24.19
N ILE A 337 -13.61 -5.91 -22.88
CA ILE A 337 -14.82 -5.30 -22.34
C ILE A 337 -14.86 -3.82 -22.77
N GLY A 338 -13.77 -3.07 -22.56
CA GLY A 338 -13.69 -1.66 -22.94
C GLY A 338 -13.92 -1.41 -24.42
N LYS A 339 -13.42 -2.29 -25.31
CA LYS A 339 -13.69 -2.20 -26.75
C LYS A 339 -15.17 -2.38 -27.10
N SER A 340 -15.93 -3.09 -26.25
CA SER A 340 -17.38 -3.26 -26.44
C SER A 340 -18.22 -2.13 -25.81
N GLU A 341 -17.66 -1.40 -24.84
CA GLU A 341 -18.36 -0.34 -24.10
C GLU A 341 -18.04 1.06 -24.61
N ALA A 342 -16.79 1.29 -25.10
CA ALA A 342 -16.25 2.62 -25.37
C ALA A 342 -15.32 2.64 -26.60
N THR A 343 -14.82 3.82 -26.95
CA THR A 343 -13.89 4.02 -28.09
C THR A 343 -12.44 3.85 -27.61
N CYS A 344 -11.73 2.82 -28.11
CA CYS A 344 -10.30 2.65 -27.87
C CYS A 344 -9.50 3.57 -28.82
N VAL A 345 -8.84 4.59 -28.29
CA VAL A 345 -8.06 5.56 -29.09
C VAL A 345 -6.55 5.30 -29.07
N LEU A 346 -6.08 4.45 -28.14
CA LEU A 346 -4.67 4.05 -28.06
C LEU A 346 -4.54 2.65 -27.44
N GLY A 347 -3.57 1.87 -27.92
CA GLY A 347 -3.19 0.58 -27.33
C GLY A 347 -4.21 -0.52 -27.55
N GLY A 348 -4.68 -1.13 -26.48
CA GLY A 348 -5.69 -2.20 -26.52
C GLY A 348 -5.16 -3.59 -26.80
N GLU A 349 -3.84 -3.84 -26.60
CA GLU A 349 -3.21 -5.13 -26.89
C GLU A 349 -1.91 -5.34 -26.11
N ARG A 350 -1.40 -6.56 -26.12
CA ARG A 350 -0.04 -6.88 -25.65
C ARG A 350 0.99 -6.19 -26.53
N ASP A 351 2.12 -5.83 -25.90
CA ASP A 351 3.32 -5.47 -26.66
C ASP A 351 4.20 -6.71 -26.86
N LEU A 352 4.33 -7.14 -28.11
CA LEU A 352 5.13 -8.29 -28.53
C LEU A 352 6.35 -7.86 -29.36
N ALA A 353 6.72 -6.57 -29.33
CA ALA A 353 7.83 -6.04 -30.07
C ALA A 353 9.18 -6.40 -29.41
N GLY A 354 10.11 -6.96 -30.21
CA GLY A 354 11.46 -7.27 -29.76
C GLY A 354 11.51 -8.13 -28.51
N GLU A 355 12.26 -7.67 -27.50
CA GLU A 355 12.44 -8.40 -26.23
C GLU A 355 11.15 -8.45 -25.39
N ASN A 356 10.20 -7.54 -25.58
CA ASN A 356 8.95 -7.48 -24.82
C ASN A 356 8.07 -8.72 -25.07
N ALA A 357 8.27 -9.44 -26.20
CA ALA A 357 7.61 -10.72 -26.46
C ALA A 357 7.90 -11.79 -25.40
N ASN A 358 9.02 -11.67 -24.67
CA ASN A 358 9.44 -12.63 -23.65
C ASN A 358 8.84 -12.35 -22.26
N GLY A 359 8.09 -11.26 -22.10
CA GLY A 359 7.51 -10.81 -20.84
C GLY A 359 6.00 -10.50 -20.94
N TYR A 360 5.46 -9.97 -19.86
CA TYR A 360 4.03 -9.66 -19.73
C TYR A 360 3.72 -8.18 -20.05
N PHE A 361 4.14 -7.70 -21.20
CA PHE A 361 3.97 -6.29 -21.58
C PHE A 361 2.60 -6.02 -22.20
N VAL A 362 1.97 -4.92 -21.77
CA VAL A 362 0.70 -4.39 -22.29
C VAL A 362 0.90 -2.93 -22.68
N LYS A 363 0.46 -2.55 -23.87
CA LYS A 363 0.55 -1.17 -24.34
C LYS A 363 -0.33 -0.24 -23.49
N PRO A 364 0.12 0.98 -23.16
CA PRO A 364 -0.74 2.01 -22.62
C PRO A 364 -2.03 2.11 -23.40
N THR A 365 -3.16 1.96 -22.72
CA THR A 365 -4.47 1.87 -23.36
C THR A 365 -5.37 2.99 -22.88
N ILE A 366 -5.98 3.73 -23.82
CA ILE A 366 -6.89 4.85 -23.54
C ILE A 366 -8.24 4.59 -24.20
N PHE A 367 -9.29 4.61 -23.39
CA PHE A 367 -10.68 4.58 -23.84
C PHE A 367 -11.31 5.96 -23.63
N THR A 368 -12.00 6.47 -24.68
CA THR A 368 -12.83 7.68 -24.64
C THR A 368 -14.30 7.34 -24.80
N ASP A 369 -15.16 8.32 -24.60
CA ASP A 369 -16.62 8.15 -24.63
C ASP A 369 -17.12 7.13 -23.60
N VAL A 370 -16.41 7.05 -22.46
CA VAL A 370 -16.74 6.11 -21.39
C VAL A 370 -17.91 6.66 -20.57
N GLU A 371 -18.95 5.86 -20.45
CA GLU A 371 -20.13 6.19 -19.67
C GLU A 371 -19.94 5.75 -18.21
N ARG A 372 -20.66 6.43 -17.29
CA ARG A 372 -20.57 6.14 -15.85
C ARG A 372 -21.01 4.72 -15.45
N THR A 373 -21.80 4.06 -16.30
CA THR A 373 -22.28 2.69 -16.10
C THR A 373 -21.37 1.61 -16.64
N ASP A 374 -20.34 1.99 -17.41
CA ASP A 374 -19.43 1.03 -18.01
C ASP A 374 -18.57 0.34 -16.95
N ARG A 375 -18.30 -0.93 -17.18
CA ARG A 375 -17.47 -1.72 -16.27
C ARG A 375 -16.05 -1.16 -16.17
N ILE A 376 -15.50 -0.67 -17.29
CA ILE A 376 -14.18 -0.05 -17.29
C ILE A 376 -14.15 1.29 -16.54
N PHE A 377 -15.29 1.94 -16.29
CA PHE A 377 -15.40 3.12 -15.43
C PHE A 377 -15.51 2.75 -13.94
N GLN A 378 -16.20 1.66 -13.62
CA GLN A 378 -16.55 1.28 -12.25
C GLN A 378 -15.56 0.31 -11.59
N GLU A 379 -15.01 -0.65 -12.35
CA GLU A 379 -14.25 -1.76 -11.81
C GLU A 379 -12.73 -1.52 -11.87
N GLU A 380 -12.00 -2.01 -10.87
CA GLU A 380 -10.54 -1.90 -10.80
C GLU A 380 -9.86 -2.87 -11.77
N ILE A 381 -9.17 -2.35 -12.77
CA ILE A 381 -8.42 -3.14 -13.78
C ILE A 381 -7.03 -3.51 -13.26
N PHE A 382 -6.34 -2.58 -12.61
CA PHE A 382 -4.99 -2.71 -12.06
C PHE A 382 -3.93 -2.97 -13.14
N GLY A 383 -3.98 -2.15 -14.19
CA GLY A 383 -3.11 -2.24 -15.36
C GLY A 383 -3.08 -0.89 -16.11
N PRO A 384 -2.32 -0.79 -17.23
CA PRO A 384 -2.09 0.46 -17.94
C PRO A 384 -3.30 0.84 -18.82
N VAL A 385 -4.48 0.96 -18.21
CA VAL A 385 -5.76 1.24 -18.87
C VAL A 385 -6.42 2.45 -18.25
N LEU A 386 -6.66 3.48 -19.04
CA LEU A 386 -7.28 4.74 -18.67
C LEU A 386 -8.66 4.87 -19.28
N SER A 387 -9.68 5.13 -18.46
CA SER A 387 -11.05 5.40 -18.88
C SER A 387 -11.32 6.91 -18.83
N VAL A 388 -11.71 7.51 -19.95
CA VAL A 388 -11.95 8.96 -20.07
C VAL A 388 -13.43 9.26 -20.19
N ALA A 389 -13.95 10.03 -19.24
CA ALA A 389 -15.33 10.53 -19.25
C ALA A 389 -15.37 12.05 -19.44
N LYS A 390 -16.45 12.54 -20.04
CA LYS A 390 -16.67 13.96 -20.32
C LYS A 390 -17.59 14.59 -19.27
N ALA A 391 -17.17 15.70 -18.67
CA ALA A 391 -17.98 16.50 -17.76
C ALA A 391 -18.42 17.82 -18.40
N THR A 392 -19.66 18.25 -18.13
CA THR A 392 -20.23 19.49 -18.68
C THR A 392 -20.09 20.67 -17.74
N SER A 393 -19.79 20.43 -16.47
CA SER A 393 -19.60 21.44 -15.42
C SER A 393 -18.69 20.91 -14.32
N PHE A 394 -18.31 21.79 -13.39
CA PHE A 394 -17.58 21.40 -12.16
C PHE A 394 -18.41 20.40 -11.33
N GLU A 395 -19.69 20.67 -11.11
CA GLU A 395 -20.57 19.79 -10.32
C GLU A 395 -20.69 18.41 -10.96
N HIS A 396 -20.84 18.34 -12.27
CA HIS A 396 -20.89 17.06 -12.99
C HIS A 396 -19.54 16.31 -12.90
N ALA A 397 -18.41 17.01 -12.89
CA ALA A 397 -17.09 16.38 -12.72
C ALA A 397 -16.95 15.78 -11.32
N ILE A 398 -17.42 16.47 -10.27
CA ILE A 398 -17.44 15.94 -8.90
C ILE A 398 -18.38 14.73 -8.79
N ASP A 399 -19.56 14.79 -9.39
CA ASP A 399 -20.54 13.67 -9.39
C ASP A 399 -19.92 12.42 -10.03
N LEU A 400 -19.27 12.57 -11.19
CA LEU A 400 -18.56 11.48 -11.87
C LEU A 400 -17.39 10.94 -11.02
N ALA A 401 -16.63 11.82 -10.37
CA ALA A 401 -15.53 11.39 -9.51
C ALA A 401 -16.01 10.54 -8.33
N ASN A 402 -17.15 10.93 -7.73
CA ASN A 402 -17.75 10.27 -6.58
C ASN A 402 -18.52 8.99 -6.93
N ASP A 403 -18.89 8.81 -8.20
CA ASP A 403 -19.65 7.65 -8.67
C ASP A 403 -18.72 6.42 -8.81
N SER A 404 -18.35 5.88 -7.68
CA SER A 404 -17.52 4.68 -7.56
C SER A 404 -17.72 4.03 -6.20
N ALA A 405 -17.60 2.71 -6.16
CA ALA A 405 -17.55 1.94 -4.91
C ALA A 405 -16.25 2.19 -4.12
N TYR A 406 -15.27 2.87 -4.70
CA TYR A 406 -13.96 3.16 -4.14
C TYR A 406 -13.80 4.64 -3.78
N GLY A 407 -12.83 4.95 -2.94
CA GLY A 407 -12.51 6.31 -2.55
C GLY A 407 -11.12 6.42 -1.93
N LEU A 408 -10.07 5.94 -2.64
CA LEU A 408 -8.70 6.02 -2.13
C LEU A 408 -8.10 7.40 -2.41
N SER A 409 -7.93 7.73 -3.68
CA SER A 409 -7.24 8.94 -4.12
C SER A 409 -8.02 9.67 -5.21
N SER A 410 -7.81 10.97 -5.31
CA SER A 410 -8.40 11.85 -6.31
C SER A 410 -7.46 13.00 -6.65
N SER A 411 -7.69 13.64 -7.79
CA SER A 411 -6.96 14.84 -8.19
C SER A 411 -7.88 15.80 -8.95
N ILE A 412 -7.61 17.09 -8.82
CA ILE A 412 -8.20 18.13 -9.69
C ILE A 412 -7.11 19.11 -10.16
N TYR A 413 -7.11 19.39 -11.45
CA TYR A 413 -6.30 20.43 -12.08
C TYR A 413 -7.16 21.64 -12.39
N THR A 414 -6.87 22.77 -11.76
CA THR A 414 -7.58 24.05 -11.92
C THR A 414 -6.70 25.19 -11.40
N ARG A 415 -6.88 26.41 -11.92
CA ARG A 415 -6.31 27.64 -11.39
C ARG A 415 -7.29 28.41 -10.51
N ASP A 416 -8.56 28.02 -10.48
CA ASP A 416 -9.57 28.61 -9.62
C ASP A 416 -9.46 28.06 -8.19
N VAL A 417 -9.03 28.92 -7.28
CA VAL A 417 -8.91 28.59 -5.85
C VAL A 417 -10.25 28.14 -5.25
N ASN A 418 -11.38 28.70 -5.68
CA ASN A 418 -12.69 28.32 -5.17
C ASN A 418 -13.06 26.91 -5.64
N ALA A 419 -12.79 26.54 -6.90
CA ALA A 419 -12.98 25.19 -7.43
C ALA A 419 -12.09 24.19 -6.66
N ALA A 420 -10.82 24.54 -6.38
CA ALA A 420 -9.92 23.69 -5.62
C ALA A 420 -10.45 23.40 -4.20
N PHE A 421 -10.86 24.43 -3.44
CA PHE A 421 -11.40 24.23 -2.09
C PHE A 421 -12.76 23.53 -2.07
N ARG A 422 -13.59 23.75 -3.10
CA ARG A 422 -14.82 22.99 -3.26
C ARG A 422 -14.55 21.51 -3.52
N ALA A 423 -13.57 21.20 -4.38
CA ALA A 423 -13.18 19.81 -4.63
C ALA A 423 -12.64 19.14 -3.37
N ILE A 424 -11.82 19.82 -2.55
CA ILE A 424 -11.34 19.31 -1.24
C ILE A 424 -12.52 18.92 -0.33
N ARG A 425 -13.61 19.71 -0.35
CA ARG A 425 -14.79 19.44 0.47
C ARG A 425 -15.68 18.35 -0.11
N ASP A 426 -15.85 18.31 -1.43
CA ASP A 426 -16.95 17.59 -2.10
C ASP A 426 -16.53 16.25 -2.71
N VAL A 427 -15.21 16.03 -2.97
CA VAL A 427 -14.73 14.75 -3.50
C VAL A 427 -14.65 13.71 -2.38
N GLU A 428 -15.28 12.57 -2.59
CA GLU A 428 -15.34 11.45 -1.65
C GLU A 428 -14.12 10.52 -1.83
N ALA A 429 -12.94 10.99 -1.43
CA ALA A 429 -11.70 10.24 -1.39
C ALA A 429 -10.94 10.49 -0.09
N GLY A 430 -10.12 9.53 0.32
CA GLY A 430 -9.27 9.70 1.50
C GLY A 430 -8.09 10.63 1.26
N ILE A 431 -7.66 10.75 0.00
CA ILE A 431 -6.55 11.59 -0.43
C ILE A 431 -7.01 12.43 -1.63
N THR A 432 -6.78 13.73 -1.57
CA THR A 432 -7.11 14.65 -2.67
C THR A 432 -5.91 15.52 -3.00
N TYR A 433 -5.52 15.50 -4.27
CA TYR A 433 -4.43 16.32 -4.80
C TYR A 433 -4.97 17.50 -5.59
N ILE A 434 -4.32 18.65 -5.48
CA ILE A 434 -4.59 19.84 -6.27
C ILE A 434 -3.39 20.10 -7.17
N ASN A 435 -3.61 20.13 -8.50
CA ASN A 435 -2.57 20.35 -9.50
C ASN A 435 -1.39 19.36 -9.42
N ALA A 436 -1.68 18.14 -9.01
CA ALA A 436 -0.75 17.01 -8.94
C ALA A 436 -1.51 15.72 -9.30
N PRO A 437 -0.83 14.63 -9.72
CA PRO A 437 -1.48 13.37 -10.07
C PRO A 437 -2.12 12.72 -8.84
N THR A 438 -2.87 11.62 -9.02
CA THR A 438 -3.51 10.87 -7.92
C THR A 438 -2.52 10.06 -7.06
N ILE A 439 -1.23 10.15 -7.33
CA ILE A 439 -0.14 9.42 -6.69
C ILE A 439 0.86 10.37 -6.05
N GLY A 440 1.63 9.91 -5.05
CA GLY A 440 2.67 10.72 -4.39
C GLY A 440 2.48 10.82 -2.87
N ALA A 441 2.23 9.68 -2.21
CA ALA A 441 2.10 9.63 -0.76
C ALA A 441 3.41 10.00 -0.05
N GLU A 442 3.29 10.60 1.13
CA GLU A 442 4.41 10.96 2.00
C GLU A 442 4.26 10.24 3.35
N ALA A 443 5.37 9.68 3.86
CA ALA A 443 5.38 8.81 5.05
C ALA A 443 4.79 9.44 6.33
N HIS A 444 4.82 10.77 6.44
CA HIS A 444 4.34 11.52 7.61
C HIS A 444 2.86 11.96 7.51
N MET A 445 2.19 11.66 6.38
CA MET A 445 0.78 11.98 6.17
C MET A 445 -0.08 10.71 6.24
N PRO A 446 -1.32 10.82 6.77
CA PRO A 446 -2.24 9.70 6.77
C PRO A 446 -2.58 9.22 5.36
N PHE A 447 -2.41 7.93 5.10
CA PHE A 447 -2.74 7.28 3.83
C PHE A 447 -3.90 6.30 4.03
N GLY A 448 -4.84 6.27 3.10
CA GLY A 448 -5.95 5.33 3.07
C GLY A 448 -7.22 5.96 2.53
N GLY A 449 -8.16 5.11 2.18
CA GLY A 449 -9.39 5.51 1.50
C GLY A 449 -10.63 5.43 2.37
N ILE A 450 -11.74 5.73 1.73
CA ILE A 450 -13.10 5.58 2.22
C ILE A 450 -13.85 4.57 1.34
N LYS A 451 -15.13 4.34 1.59
CA LYS A 451 -15.97 3.38 0.85
C LYS A 451 -15.32 1.97 0.83
N GLY A 452 -15.31 1.28 -0.31
CA GLY A 452 -14.77 -0.07 -0.48
C GLY A 452 -13.24 -0.18 -0.51
N THR A 453 -12.52 0.91 -0.32
CA THR A 453 -11.05 0.92 -0.35
C THR A 453 -10.40 0.46 0.96
N GLY A 454 -11.08 0.63 2.09
CA GLY A 454 -10.53 0.28 3.39
C GLY A 454 -11.60 0.28 4.48
N ASN A 455 -11.18 -0.01 5.71
CA ASN A 455 -12.07 -0.09 6.87
C ASN A 455 -11.96 1.10 7.84
N GLY A 456 -11.51 2.25 7.35
CA GLY A 456 -11.45 3.51 8.11
C GLY A 456 -10.12 3.77 8.83
N HIS A 457 -9.24 2.79 8.94
CA HIS A 457 -7.88 3.03 9.41
C HIS A 457 -7.06 3.78 8.36
N ARG A 458 -5.98 4.43 8.79
CA ARG A 458 -5.03 5.13 7.91
C ARG A 458 -3.63 4.63 8.18
N GLU A 459 -2.90 4.31 7.12
CA GLU A 459 -1.46 4.05 7.16
C GLU A 459 -0.69 5.36 7.04
N GLY A 460 0.61 5.34 7.34
CA GLY A 460 1.40 6.56 7.36
C GLY A 460 0.99 7.56 8.45
N GLY A 461 1.73 8.63 8.57
CA GLY A 461 1.48 9.69 9.53
C GLY A 461 1.35 9.21 10.98
N TRP A 462 0.82 10.08 11.82
CA TRP A 462 0.61 9.79 13.24
C TRP A 462 -0.54 8.80 13.51
N THR A 463 -1.44 8.61 12.55
CA THR A 463 -2.63 7.78 12.68
C THR A 463 -2.32 6.28 12.64
N VAL A 464 -1.21 5.89 12.00
CA VAL A 464 -0.80 4.48 11.91
C VAL A 464 -0.54 3.85 13.28
N PHE A 465 -0.12 4.64 14.27
CA PHE A 465 0.13 4.14 15.63
C PHE A 465 -1.14 3.74 16.36
N ASP A 466 -2.32 4.24 15.96
CA ASP A 466 -3.61 3.82 16.50
C ASP A 466 -3.97 2.38 16.08
N ILE A 467 -3.46 1.93 14.96
CA ILE A 467 -3.66 0.54 14.49
C ILE A 467 -2.90 -0.44 15.41
N PHE A 468 -1.68 -0.08 15.81
CA PHE A 468 -0.73 -0.94 16.50
C PHE A 468 -0.65 -0.70 18.00
N THR A 469 -1.55 0.09 18.58
CA THR A 469 -1.62 0.32 20.03
C THR A 469 -3.05 0.23 20.57
N GLU A 470 -3.14 -0.03 21.88
CA GLU A 470 -4.38 0.08 22.67
C GLU A 470 -4.20 1.11 23.77
N TRP A 471 -5.26 1.83 24.10
CA TRP A 471 -5.25 2.77 25.19
C TRP A 471 -5.43 2.08 26.54
N LYS A 472 -4.54 2.37 27.50
CA LYS A 472 -4.68 2.01 28.88
C LYS A 472 -4.89 3.26 29.71
N THR A 473 -6.03 3.34 30.41
CA THR A 473 -6.31 4.43 31.34
C THR A 473 -5.82 4.04 32.73
N VAL A 474 -5.20 5.01 33.41
CA VAL A 474 -4.69 4.88 34.78
C VAL A 474 -5.23 6.00 35.62
N TYR A 475 -5.79 5.65 36.75
CA TYR A 475 -6.22 6.56 37.80
C TYR A 475 -5.30 6.39 39.01
N VAL A 476 -4.70 7.49 39.47
CA VAL A 476 -3.85 7.50 40.67
C VAL A 476 -4.57 8.32 41.73
N ASP A 477 -5.13 7.67 42.74
CA ASP A 477 -5.74 8.31 43.88
C ASP A 477 -4.71 8.38 45.03
N PHE A 478 -4.40 9.60 45.46
CA PHE A 478 -3.49 9.87 46.59
C PHE A 478 -4.18 10.64 47.68
N SER A 479 -5.51 10.58 47.76
CA SER A 479 -6.33 11.22 48.83
C SER A 479 -6.19 10.54 50.16
N GLY A 480 -5.81 9.24 50.20
CA GLY A 480 -5.79 8.43 51.40
C GLY A 480 -7.16 8.01 51.92
N THR A 481 -8.22 8.30 51.16
CA THR A 481 -9.62 7.95 51.47
C THR A 481 -10.30 7.33 50.27
N LEU A 482 -11.32 6.51 50.49
CA LEU A 482 -12.12 5.97 49.36
C LEU A 482 -12.95 7.09 48.73
N GLN A 483 -12.63 7.44 47.48
CA GLN A 483 -13.40 8.36 46.68
C GLN A 483 -14.28 7.57 45.68
N ARG A 484 -15.59 7.72 45.77
CA ARG A 484 -16.56 7.08 44.86
C ARG A 484 -16.91 8.04 43.74
N ALA A 485 -16.23 7.87 42.61
CA ALA A 485 -16.51 8.65 41.40
C ALA A 485 -18.01 8.65 41.10
N GLN A 486 -18.60 9.75 40.59
CA GLN A 486 -20.01 10.02 40.34
C GLN A 486 -20.90 10.11 41.61
N ILE A 487 -20.41 9.76 42.80
CA ILE A 487 -21.16 9.82 44.07
C ILE A 487 -20.63 10.95 44.94
N ASP A 488 -19.31 11.06 45.08
CA ASP A 488 -18.66 12.00 46.00
C ASP A 488 -18.24 13.30 45.34
N ASN A 489 -18.72 13.58 44.13
CA ASN A 489 -18.41 14.79 43.31
C ASN A 489 -19.23 16.04 43.69
N TYR A 490 -19.98 16.01 44.83
CA TYR A 490 -20.87 17.12 45.24
C TYR A 490 -20.47 17.69 46.58
#